data_696196c0cbf620230888c104934f6522
#
_entry.id   696196c0cbf620230888c104934f6522
#
_cell.length_a   1.000
_cell.length_b   1.000
_cell.length_c   1.000
_cell.angle_alpha   90.00
_cell.angle_beta   90.00
_cell.angle_gamma   90.00
#
_symmetry.space_group_name_H-M   'P 1'
#
loop_
_entity.id
_entity.type
_entity.pdbx_description
1 polymer ?
#
loop_
_entity_poly.entity_id
_entity_poly.type
_entity_poly.pdbx_seq_one_letter_code
_entity_poly.pdbx_strand_id
1 'polypeptide(L)'
;MYKRQAVQAQIELGFERFLEEKNYQAIVTHFGDLGALKQLPGLAIQRLMEKGYGFGAEGDWKVAAMVRLMKIMTAGKKDAKGTSMLEDYTYNLIKGKEGILEAHMLEICPTIADGPISIKCQPLSMGDREDPARLVFTSKEGHGIATSLIDMGNRFRLIINDVNCKKVEKPMPKLPTATNFWTPEPDLYTGAEAWILAGGAHHTAFTYDLTAEQMGDWAAMMGIEAVYIDKDTKIRDLKRDLMLGEVFYR
;
A
#
# COMPACT_ATOMS: atom_id res chain seq x y z
N MET A 1 -17.90 19.89 -9.63
CA MET A 1 -17.56 18.99 -8.53
C MET A 1 -18.57 17.89 -8.33
N TYR A 2 -19.84 18.18 -8.03
CA TYR A 2 -20.88 17.15 -7.74
C TYR A 2 -21.08 16.08 -8.83
N LYS A 3 -21.05 16.46 -10.12
CA LYS A 3 -21.17 15.47 -11.21
C LYS A 3 -20.10 14.38 -11.16
N ARG A 4 -18.86 14.74 -10.87
CA ARG A 4 -17.71 13.79 -10.82
C ARG A 4 -17.79 12.89 -9.59
N GLN A 5 -18.22 13.42 -8.46
CA GLN A 5 -18.48 12.63 -7.25
C GLN A 5 -19.62 11.63 -7.47
N ALA A 6 -20.69 12.03 -8.16
CA ALA A 6 -21.79 11.14 -8.49
C ALA A 6 -21.36 9.97 -9.40
N VAL A 7 -20.45 10.21 -10.35
CA VAL A 7 -19.86 9.15 -11.17
C VAL A 7 -19.04 8.18 -10.30
N GLN A 8 -18.24 8.69 -9.38
CA GLN A 8 -17.48 7.84 -8.46
C GLN A 8 -18.38 7.01 -7.54
N ALA A 9 -19.48 7.58 -7.06
CA ALA A 9 -20.48 6.83 -6.29
C ALA A 9 -21.13 5.70 -7.10
N GLN A 10 -21.42 5.94 -8.38
CA GLN A 10 -21.92 4.89 -9.28
C GLN A 10 -20.89 3.78 -9.49
N ILE A 11 -19.60 4.15 -9.66
CA ILE A 11 -18.51 3.18 -9.78
C ILE A 11 -18.38 2.37 -8.48
N GLU A 12 -18.40 3.03 -7.31
CA GLU A 12 -18.36 2.35 -6.00
C GLU A 12 -19.47 1.31 -5.88
N LEU A 13 -20.72 1.71 -6.11
CA LEU A 13 -21.87 0.81 -6.01
C LEU A 13 -21.80 -0.34 -7.02
N GLY A 14 -21.33 -0.07 -8.24
CA GLY A 14 -21.15 -1.09 -9.27
C GLY A 14 -20.09 -2.12 -8.89
N PHE A 15 -18.96 -1.68 -8.36
CA PHE A 15 -17.91 -2.58 -7.87
C PHE A 15 -18.34 -3.34 -6.63
N GLU A 16 -18.96 -2.67 -5.66
CA GLU A 16 -19.45 -3.31 -4.44
C GLU A 16 -20.42 -4.44 -4.76
N ARG A 17 -21.42 -4.17 -5.61
CA ARG A 17 -22.37 -5.18 -6.08
C ARG A 17 -21.67 -6.35 -6.77
N PHE A 18 -20.74 -6.07 -7.68
CA PHE A 18 -19.97 -7.11 -8.38
C PHE A 18 -19.17 -7.98 -7.40
N LEU A 19 -18.51 -7.36 -6.41
CA LEU A 19 -17.73 -8.06 -5.40
C LEU A 19 -18.62 -8.95 -4.51
N GLU A 20 -19.78 -8.43 -4.10
CA GLU A 20 -20.75 -9.17 -3.29
C GLU A 20 -21.35 -10.35 -4.06
N GLU A 21 -21.86 -10.13 -5.29
CA GLU A 21 -22.44 -11.18 -6.14
C GLU A 21 -21.46 -12.32 -6.44
N LYS A 22 -20.17 -12.04 -6.52
CA LYS A 22 -19.10 -13.01 -6.79
C LYS A 22 -18.39 -13.51 -5.54
N ASN A 23 -18.75 -12.98 -4.38
CA ASN A 23 -18.05 -13.24 -3.11
C ASN A 23 -16.55 -12.95 -3.19
N TYR A 24 -16.16 -11.92 -3.94
CA TYR A 24 -14.78 -11.47 -4.02
C TYR A 24 -14.44 -10.54 -2.85
N GLN A 25 -13.23 -10.68 -2.32
CA GLN A 25 -12.78 -9.96 -1.12
C GLN A 25 -11.78 -8.84 -1.43
N ALA A 26 -11.33 -8.78 -2.68
CA ALA A 26 -10.37 -7.78 -3.15
C ALA A 26 -10.61 -7.51 -4.64
N ILE A 27 -10.11 -6.38 -5.11
CA ILE A 27 -10.18 -5.96 -6.51
C ILE A 27 -8.84 -5.36 -6.94
N VAL A 28 -8.51 -5.53 -8.20
CA VAL A 28 -7.41 -4.81 -8.85
C VAL A 28 -7.97 -4.01 -10.03
N THR A 29 -7.32 -2.91 -10.34
CA THR A 29 -7.63 -2.12 -11.55
C THR A 29 -6.36 -1.82 -12.31
N HIS A 30 -6.49 -1.58 -13.61
CA HIS A 30 -5.40 -1.08 -14.45
C HIS A 30 -5.89 0.10 -15.27
N PHE A 31 -5.19 1.23 -15.23
CA PHE A 31 -5.63 2.49 -15.84
C PHE A 31 -5.82 2.39 -17.37
N GLY A 32 -5.13 1.47 -18.02
CA GLY A 32 -5.26 1.20 -19.46
C GLY A 32 -6.41 0.26 -19.85
N ASP A 33 -7.06 -0.41 -18.87
CA ASP A 33 -8.10 -1.42 -19.14
C ASP A 33 -9.28 -1.29 -18.16
N LEU A 34 -10.00 -0.20 -18.25
CA LEU A 34 -11.18 0.07 -17.43
C LEU A 34 -12.48 0.09 -18.25
N GLY A 35 -12.45 -0.44 -19.47
CA GLY A 35 -13.63 -0.53 -20.34
C GLY A 35 -14.35 0.81 -20.49
N ALA A 36 -15.65 0.84 -20.22
CA ALA A 36 -16.50 2.01 -20.39
C ALA A 36 -16.50 3.01 -19.22
N LEU A 37 -15.69 2.80 -18.18
CA LEU A 37 -15.61 3.74 -17.06
C LEU A 37 -15.09 5.10 -17.54
N LYS A 38 -15.82 6.16 -17.22
CA LYS A 38 -15.46 7.53 -17.62
C LYS A 38 -14.35 8.14 -16.79
N GLN A 39 -14.18 7.68 -15.57
CA GLN A 39 -13.15 8.14 -14.63
C GLN A 39 -12.35 6.95 -14.09
N LEU A 40 -11.11 7.19 -13.70
CA LEU A 40 -10.36 6.26 -12.86
C LEU A 40 -11.05 6.16 -11.49
N PRO A 41 -11.18 4.97 -10.89
CA PRO A 41 -12.07 4.74 -9.74
C PRO A 41 -11.48 5.16 -8.38
N GLY A 42 -10.87 6.36 -8.28
CA GLY A 42 -10.16 6.82 -7.10
C GLY A 42 -10.99 6.81 -5.82
N LEU A 43 -11.99 7.70 -5.71
CA LEU A 43 -12.87 7.77 -4.54
C LEU A 43 -13.60 6.44 -4.28
N ALA A 44 -14.03 5.76 -5.34
CA ALA A 44 -14.72 4.48 -5.22
C ALA A 44 -13.84 3.43 -4.52
N ILE A 45 -12.59 3.29 -4.96
CA ILE A 45 -11.63 2.34 -4.38
C ILE A 45 -11.25 2.72 -2.94
N GLN A 46 -11.01 3.99 -2.67
CA GLN A 46 -10.72 4.46 -1.31
C GLN A 46 -11.82 4.05 -0.33
N ARG A 47 -13.09 4.20 -0.74
CA ARG A 47 -14.23 3.81 0.07
C ARG A 47 -14.42 2.30 0.18
N LEU A 48 -14.16 1.54 -0.88
CA LEU A 48 -14.17 0.07 -0.80
C LEU A 48 -13.09 -0.46 0.16
N MET A 49 -11.88 0.12 0.13
CA MET A 49 -10.86 -0.22 1.12
C MET A 49 -11.28 0.15 2.55
N GLU A 50 -11.95 1.29 2.75
CA GLU A 50 -12.51 1.68 4.05
C GLU A 50 -13.52 0.65 4.57
N LYS A 51 -14.33 0.08 3.67
CA LYS A 51 -15.29 -1.02 3.98
C LYS A 51 -14.62 -2.37 4.23
N GLY A 52 -13.30 -2.47 4.03
CA GLY A 52 -12.53 -3.69 4.33
C GLY A 52 -12.08 -4.50 3.11
N TYR A 53 -12.45 -4.13 1.90
CA TYR A 53 -11.94 -4.81 0.70
C TYR A 53 -10.43 -4.56 0.52
N GLY A 54 -9.74 -5.55 -0.07
CA GLY A 54 -8.37 -5.39 -0.53
C GLY A 54 -8.31 -4.66 -1.87
N PHE A 55 -7.23 -3.93 -2.08
CA PHE A 55 -6.97 -3.27 -3.36
C PHE A 55 -5.49 -3.33 -3.72
N GLY A 56 -5.21 -3.54 -5.01
CA GLY A 56 -3.91 -3.35 -5.63
C GLY A 56 -4.08 -2.63 -6.96
N ALA A 57 -3.27 -1.63 -7.20
CA ALA A 57 -3.26 -0.89 -8.45
C ALA A 57 -2.59 -1.71 -9.57
N GLU A 58 -2.84 -1.32 -10.81
CA GLU A 58 -2.11 -1.79 -11.99
C GLU A 58 -2.07 -3.32 -12.16
N GLY A 59 -3.09 -4.02 -11.66
CA GLY A 59 -3.18 -5.47 -11.72
C GLY A 59 -2.44 -6.20 -10.61
N ASP A 60 -1.89 -5.50 -9.61
CA ASP A 60 -1.15 -6.12 -8.50
C ASP A 60 -2.08 -6.85 -7.51
N TRP A 61 -2.47 -8.05 -7.90
CA TRP A 61 -3.33 -8.90 -7.09
C TRP A 61 -2.68 -9.34 -5.76
N LYS A 62 -1.34 -9.40 -5.70
CA LYS A 62 -0.62 -9.78 -4.48
C LYS A 62 -0.76 -8.71 -3.40
N VAL A 63 -0.58 -7.45 -3.79
CA VAL A 63 -0.83 -6.33 -2.87
C VAL A 63 -2.31 -6.28 -2.46
N ALA A 64 -3.24 -6.50 -3.41
CA ALA A 64 -4.67 -6.56 -3.08
C ALA A 64 -4.99 -7.63 -2.04
N ALA A 65 -4.41 -8.83 -2.19
CA ALA A 65 -4.55 -9.93 -1.25
C ALA A 65 -3.96 -9.59 0.12
N MET A 66 -2.76 -8.99 0.16
CA MET A 66 -2.09 -8.60 1.40
C MET A 66 -2.84 -7.51 2.15
N VAL A 67 -3.36 -6.48 1.46
CA VAL A 67 -4.20 -5.44 2.07
C VAL A 67 -5.46 -6.07 2.69
N ARG A 68 -6.11 -7.00 1.98
CA ARG A 68 -7.29 -7.71 2.54
C ARG A 68 -6.92 -8.55 3.75
N LEU A 69 -5.83 -9.30 3.68
CA LEU A 69 -5.33 -10.12 4.79
C LEU A 69 -5.11 -9.27 6.05
N MET A 70 -4.37 -8.18 5.93
CA MET A 70 -4.09 -7.28 7.05
C MET A 70 -5.37 -6.71 7.65
N LYS A 71 -6.37 -6.36 6.83
CA LYS A 71 -7.68 -5.90 7.31
C LYS A 71 -8.45 -7.00 8.06
N ILE A 72 -8.33 -8.26 7.64
CA ILE A 72 -8.93 -9.40 8.36
C ILE A 72 -8.22 -9.60 9.71
N MET A 73 -6.89 -9.61 9.73
CA MET A 73 -6.10 -9.81 10.95
C MET A 73 -6.32 -8.71 11.99
N THR A 74 -6.70 -7.52 11.56
CA THR A 74 -6.96 -6.36 12.43
C THR A 74 -8.45 -6.12 12.69
N ALA A 75 -9.33 -6.98 12.17
CA ALA A 75 -10.78 -6.82 12.33
C ALA A 75 -11.19 -6.84 13.81
N GLY A 76 -11.96 -5.84 14.22
CA GLY A 76 -12.40 -5.69 15.62
C GLY A 76 -11.35 -5.14 16.58
N LYS A 77 -10.15 -4.80 16.11
CA LYS A 77 -9.14 -4.12 16.94
C LYS A 77 -9.65 -2.73 17.32
N LYS A 78 -9.76 -2.49 18.63
CA LYS A 78 -10.07 -1.15 19.15
C LYS A 78 -8.89 -0.22 18.84
N ASP A 79 -9.20 1.02 18.49
CA ASP A 79 -8.21 2.05 18.16
C ASP A 79 -7.29 1.71 16.99
N ALA A 80 -7.78 0.91 16.03
CA ALA A 80 -7.05 0.62 14.80
C ALA A 80 -6.67 1.92 14.07
N LYS A 81 -5.40 2.02 13.68
CA LYS A 81 -4.85 3.18 12.96
C LYS A 81 -4.99 3.05 11.45
N GLY A 82 -5.19 1.84 10.95
CA GLY A 82 -5.57 1.56 9.58
C GLY A 82 -4.53 0.85 8.73
N THR A 83 -5.03 0.41 7.57
CA THR A 83 -4.30 -0.38 6.57
C THR A 83 -4.58 0.18 5.19
N SER A 84 -3.57 0.25 4.34
CA SER A 84 -3.67 0.75 2.95
C SER A 84 -2.72 0.01 2.01
N MET A 85 -3.02 0.08 0.71
CA MET A 85 -2.00 0.03 -0.32
C MET A 85 -1.27 1.37 -0.36
N LEU A 86 0.04 1.36 -0.61
CA LEU A 86 0.90 2.51 -0.84
C LEU A 86 1.88 2.23 -1.99
N GLU A 87 2.51 3.27 -2.51
CA GLU A 87 3.52 3.22 -3.55
C GLU A 87 4.69 4.12 -3.14
N ASP A 88 5.93 3.67 -3.28
CA ASP A 88 7.12 4.48 -3.09
C ASP A 88 7.27 5.50 -4.23
N TYR A 89 6.66 6.66 -4.02
CA TYR A 89 6.54 7.70 -5.04
C TYR A 89 7.83 8.48 -5.28
N THR A 90 8.56 8.81 -4.21
CA THR A 90 9.86 9.49 -4.31
C THR A 90 10.69 9.39 -3.04
N TYR A 91 12.00 9.40 -3.22
CA TYR A 91 13.00 9.32 -2.14
C TYR A 91 13.53 10.71 -1.81
N ASN A 92 13.49 11.10 -0.54
CA ASN A 92 14.13 12.30 -0.04
C ASN A 92 15.51 11.94 0.53
N LEU A 93 16.57 12.35 -0.16
CA LEU A 93 17.96 12.07 0.20
C LEU A 93 18.64 13.23 0.95
N ILE A 94 17.89 14.24 1.36
CA ILE A 94 18.42 15.38 2.11
C ILE A 94 18.85 14.91 3.49
N LYS A 95 20.14 15.13 3.82
CA LYS A 95 20.73 14.73 5.10
C LYS A 95 19.91 15.24 6.30
N GLY A 96 19.55 14.34 7.20
CA GLY A 96 18.73 14.60 8.38
C GLY A 96 17.22 14.68 8.09
N LYS A 97 16.79 14.45 6.84
CA LYS A 97 15.40 14.43 6.40
C LYS A 97 15.12 13.25 5.47
N GLU A 98 15.97 12.25 5.53
CA GLU A 98 15.87 11.06 4.68
C GLU A 98 14.55 10.33 4.92
N GLY A 99 13.97 9.83 3.83
CA GLY A 99 12.73 9.07 3.88
C GLY A 99 12.11 8.88 2.51
N ILE A 100 11.01 8.17 2.48
CA ILE A 100 10.26 7.86 1.27
C ILE A 100 8.89 8.51 1.37
N LEU A 101 8.53 9.29 0.35
CA LEU A 101 7.17 9.76 0.18
C LEU A 101 6.37 8.66 -0.48
N GLU A 102 5.41 8.17 0.25
CA GLU A 102 4.46 7.19 -0.20
C GLU A 102 3.18 7.86 -0.67
N ALA A 103 2.77 7.54 -1.86
CA ALA A 103 1.54 8.04 -2.44
C ALA A 103 0.98 6.99 -3.42
N HIS A 104 -0.17 7.23 -3.94
CA HIS A 104 -0.67 6.71 -5.20
C HIS A 104 -1.61 7.76 -5.78
N MET A 105 -1.77 7.77 -7.08
CA MET A 105 -2.49 8.88 -7.73
C MET A 105 -3.90 9.09 -7.19
N LEU A 106 -4.58 8.03 -6.73
CA LEU A 106 -5.98 8.11 -6.34
C LEU A 106 -6.34 7.31 -5.08
N GLU A 107 -5.73 6.12 -4.83
CA GLU A 107 -6.41 5.03 -4.13
C GLU A 107 -5.89 4.74 -2.71
N ILE A 108 -5.25 5.67 -2.03
CA ILE A 108 -4.83 5.44 -0.63
C ILE A 108 -6.04 5.40 0.31
N CYS A 109 -6.08 4.39 1.17
CA CYS A 109 -7.20 4.14 2.08
C CYS A 109 -7.34 5.23 3.15
N PRO A 110 -8.52 5.83 3.35
CA PRO A 110 -8.72 6.89 4.33
C PRO A 110 -8.61 6.44 5.79
N THR A 111 -8.56 5.14 6.08
CA THR A 111 -8.37 4.65 7.46
C THR A 111 -7.04 5.06 8.07
N ILE A 112 -6.02 5.35 7.24
CA ILE A 112 -4.71 5.82 7.72
C ILE A 112 -4.63 7.35 7.89
N ALA A 113 -5.68 8.09 7.56
CA ALA A 113 -5.68 9.55 7.58
C ALA A 113 -5.45 10.13 8.98
N ASP A 114 -4.65 11.20 9.04
CA ASP A 114 -4.51 12.08 10.20
C ASP A 114 -5.27 13.38 9.97
N GLY A 115 -6.33 13.61 10.74
CA GLY A 115 -7.12 14.83 10.66
C GLY A 115 -8.08 14.92 9.47
N PRO A 116 -8.35 16.13 8.96
CA PRO A 116 -9.43 16.35 8.01
C PRO A 116 -9.14 15.79 6.62
N ILE A 117 -10.13 15.10 6.08
CA ILE A 117 -10.10 14.55 4.71
C ILE A 117 -10.84 15.52 3.78
N SER A 118 -10.27 15.84 2.63
CA SER A 118 -10.90 16.66 1.61
C SER A 118 -11.15 15.88 0.32
N ILE A 119 -12.25 16.17 -0.38
CA ILE A 119 -12.50 15.63 -1.72
C ILE A 119 -11.94 16.60 -2.75
N LYS A 120 -11.13 16.10 -3.67
CA LYS A 120 -10.59 16.85 -4.81
C LYS A 120 -11.04 16.22 -6.13
N CYS A 121 -11.32 17.08 -7.11
CA CYS A 121 -11.54 16.69 -8.51
C CYS A 121 -10.53 17.48 -9.34
N GLN A 122 -9.47 16.84 -9.76
CA GLN A 122 -8.40 17.49 -10.51
C GLN A 122 -7.97 16.61 -11.68
N PRO A 123 -7.45 17.19 -12.75
CA PRO A 123 -6.91 16.46 -13.88
C PRO A 123 -5.90 15.41 -13.44
N LEU A 124 -5.93 14.29 -14.13
CA LEU A 124 -4.93 13.26 -14.06
C LEU A 124 -4.50 12.96 -15.50
N SER A 125 -3.23 13.12 -15.80
CA SER A 125 -2.68 12.97 -17.15
C SER A 125 -2.46 11.52 -17.59
N MET A 126 -3.20 10.58 -17.00
CA MET A 126 -3.13 9.14 -17.27
C MET A 126 -4.48 8.61 -17.69
N GLY A 127 -4.47 7.60 -18.60
CA GLY A 127 -5.63 6.79 -18.95
C GLY A 127 -6.68 7.49 -19.78
N ASP A 128 -6.44 8.70 -20.29
CA ASP A 128 -7.34 9.47 -21.18
C ASP A 128 -8.79 9.51 -20.69
N ARG A 129 -8.99 9.74 -19.39
CA ARG A 129 -10.29 9.74 -18.71
C ARG A 129 -10.64 11.12 -18.18
N GLU A 130 -11.92 11.30 -17.82
CA GLU A 130 -12.38 12.51 -17.13
C GLU A 130 -11.70 12.65 -15.77
N ASP A 131 -11.53 13.89 -15.29
CA ASP A 131 -10.91 14.17 -13.98
C ASP A 131 -11.61 13.41 -12.85
N PRO A 132 -10.91 12.49 -12.15
CA PRO A 132 -11.51 11.69 -11.10
C PRO A 132 -11.63 12.47 -9.79
N ALA A 133 -12.66 12.15 -9.00
CA ALA A 133 -12.71 12.56 -7.61
C ALA A 133 -11.91 11.60 -6.75
N ARG A 134 -11.23 12.14 -5.72
CA ARG A 134 -10.45 11.38 -4.73
C ARG A 134 -10.40 12.08 -3.39
N LEU A 135 -10.17 11.31 -2.33
CA LEU A 135 -9.89 11.81 -1.00
C LEU A 135 -8.41 12.19 -0.90
N VAL A 136 -8.16 13.36 -0.33
CA VAL A 136 -6.82 13.90 -0.11
C VAL A 136 -6.63 14.18 1.37
N PHE A 137 -5.57 13.64 1.93
CA PHE A 137 -5.19 13.74 3.34
C PHE A 137 -3.69 13.42 3.50
N THR A 138 -3.16 13.64 4.70
CA THR A 138 -1.88 13.08 5.14
C THR A 138 -2.14 11.94 6.12
N SER A 139 -1.24 10.97 6.18
CA SER A 139 -1.35 9.85 7.11
C SER A 139 -0.92 10.21 8.53
N LYS A 140 -1.29 9.33 9.48
CA LYS A 140 -0.85 9.38 10.87
C LYS A 140 0.66 9.21 10.99
N GLU A 141 1.23 9.74 12.07
CA GLU A 141 2.60 9.44 12.47
C GLU A 141 2.64 8.13 13.28
N GLY A 142 3.81 7.52 13.33
CA GLY A 142 4.09 6.36 14.18
C GLY A 142 4.68 5.19 13.44
N HIS A 143 4.96 4.13 14.19
CA HIS A 143 5.48 2.89 13.66
C HIS A 143 4.40 2.14 12.87
N GLY A 144 4.82 1.51 11.79
CA GLY A 144 4.02 0.61 10.96
C GLY A 144 4.92 -0.41 10.25
N ILE A 145 4.30 -1.28 9.49
CA ILE A 145 5.02 -2.22 8.63
C ILE A 145 4.58 -2.06 7.17
N ALA A 146 5.54 -2.12 6.27
CA ALA A 146 5.33 -2.23 4.83
C ALA A 146 5.67 -3.65 4.37
N THR A 147 4.84 -4.27 3.55
CA THR A 147 5.08 -5.62 3.05
C THR A 147 4.97 -5.72 1.55
N SER A 148 5.74 -6.62 0.96
CA SER A 148 5.64 -6.99 -0.45
C SER A 148 5.68 -8.50 -0.58
N LEU A 149 4.67 -9.07 -1.24
CA LEU A 149 4.61 -10.50 -1.54
C LEU A 149 5.13 -10.74 -2.96
N ILE A 150 6.26 -11.41 -3.06
CA ILE A 150 7.00 -11.62 -4.32
C ILE A 150 6.84 -13.05 -4.80
N ASP A 151 6.59 -13.21 -6.08
CA ASP A 151 6.62 -14.49 -6.77
C ASP A 151 8.05 -14.82 -7.19
N MET A 152 8.61 -15.87 -6.59
CA MET A 152 9.96 -16.37 -6.88
C MET A 152 9.94 -17.49 -7.94
N GLY A 153 8.78 -17.75 -8.55
CA GLY A 153 8.57 -18.82 -9.54
C GLY A 153 8.20 -20.16 -8.92
N ASN A 154 8.96 -20.63 -7.96
CA ASN A 154 8.70 -21.89 -7.24
C ASN A 154 8.09 -21.71 -5.85
N ARG A 155 8.06 -20.48 -5.33
CA ARG A 155 7.55 -20.11 -4.02
C ARG A 155 7.14 -18.65 -3.97
N PHE A 156 6.46 -18.26 -2.90
CA PHE A 156 6.31 -16.85 -2.53
C PHE A 156 7.34 -16.46 -1.48
N ARG A 157 7.76 -15.20 -1.56
CA ARG A 157 8.56 -14.52 -0.55
C ARG A 157 7.77 -13.32 -0.03
N LEU A 158 7.59 -13.23 1.29
CA LEU A 158 7.04 -12.05 1.97
C LEU A 158 8.18 -11.22 2.53
N ILE A 159 8.35 -10.02 2.03
CA ILE A 159 9.26 -9.02 2.58
C ILE A 159 8.46 -8.19 3.58
N ILE A 160 9.00 -8.00 4.78
CA ILE A 160 8.38 -7.25 5.87
C ILE A 160 9.38 -6.21 6.33
N ASN A 161 9.06 -4.94 6.15
CA ASN A 161 9.92 -3.84 6.58
C ASN A 161 9.24 -3.01 7.68
N ASP A 162 9.90 -2.87 8.81
CA ASP A 162 9.52 -1.90 9.83
C ASP A 162 9.78 -0.49 9.32
N VAL A 163 8.78 0.38 9.46
CA VAL A 163 8.87 1.76 8.99
C VAL A 163 8.36 2.75 10.04
N ASN A 164 8.96 3.94 10.07
CA ASN A 164 8.57 5.03 10.95
C ASN A 164 7.93 6.15 10.16
N CYS A 165 6.60 6.24 10.21
CA CYS A 165 5.84 7.30 9.57
C CYS A 165 6.02 8.63 10.29
N LYS A 166 6.28 9.67 9.51
CA LYS A 166 6.53 11.03 9.94
C LYS A 166 5.56 12.00 9.28
N LYS A 167 5.40 13.15 9.89
CA LYS A 167 4.57 14.20 9.33
C LYS A 167 5.14 14.73 8.00
N VAL A 168 4.28 14.90 7.02
CA VAL A 168 4.60 15.62 5.79
C VAL A 168 4.69 17.11 6.11
N GLU A 169 5.91 17.66 6.19
CA GLU A 169 6.16 19.02 6.66
C GLU A 169 5.64 20.12 5.71
N LYS A 170 5.58 19.84 4.40
CA LYS A 170 5.26 20.86 3.39
C LYS A 170 4.07 20.45 2.53
N PRO A 171 3.14 21.38 2.26
CA PRO A 171 2.11 21.16 1.28
C PRO A 171 2.71 20.81 -0.10
N MET A 172 2.10 19.84 -0.78
CA MET A 172 2.48 19.43 -2.13
C MET A 172 1.34 19.73 -3.11
N PRO A 173 1.16 21.01 -3.51
CA PRO A 173 0.00 21.43 -4.32
C PRO A 173 -0.03 20.79 -5.71
N LYS A 174 1.13 20.34 -6.21
CA LYS A 174 1.25 19.63 -7.50
C LYS A 174 1.04 18.12 -7.38
N LEU A 175 0.91 17.59 -6.17
CA LEU A 175 0.59 16.20 -5.88
C LEU A 175 -0.73 16.14 -5.10
N PRO A 176 -1.88 16.32 -5.77
CA PRO A 176 -3.18 16.41 -5.12
C PRO A 176 -3.76 15.03 -4.82
N THR A 177 -3.05 14.24 -4.05
CA THR A 177 -3.43 12.90 -3.61
C THR A 177 -3.15 12.74 -2.13
N ALA A 178 -3.63 11.65 -1.54
CA ALA A 178 -3.26 11.27 -0.18
C ALA A 178 -1.78 10.87 -0.13
N THR A 179 -1.12 11.15 0.99
CA THR A 179 0.32 10.93 1.17
C THR A 179 0.64 10.36 2.53
N ASN A 180 1.65 9.50 2.56
CA ASN A 180 2.37 9.08 3.75
C ASN A 180 3.86 9.40 3.54
N PHE A 181 4.60 9.59 4.60
CA PHE A 181 6.05 9.76 4.54
C PHE A 181 6.69 8.95 5.66
N TRP A 182 7.58 8.04 5.31
CA TRP A 182 8.28 7.24 6.31
C TRP A 182 9.79 7.17 6.11
N THR A 183 10.48 6.78 7.16
CA THR A 183 11.85 6.28 7.08
C THR A 183 11.80 4.78 7.36
N PRO A 184 12.31 3.92 6.44
CA PRO A 184 12.43 2.50 6.70
C PRO A 184 13.52 2.25 7.75
N GLU A 185 13.39 1.16 8.50
CA GLU A 185 14.48 0.68 9.37
C GLU A 185 15.56 -0.04 8.55
N PRO A 186 16.81 -0.01 9.02
CA PRO A 186 17.36 0.80 10.13
C PRO A 186 17.57 2.26 9.76
N ASP A 187 17.66 2.57 8.49
CA ASP A 187 17.78 3.88 7.85
C ASP A 187 17.39 3.77 6.36
N LEU A 188 17.21 4.92 5.70
CA LEU A 188 16.77 4.96 4.30
C LEU A 188 17.68 4.15 3.36
N TYR A 189 19.00 4.27 3.51
CA TYR A 189 19.93 3.65 2.56
C TYR A 189 20.00 2.13 2.75
N THR A 190 20.14 1.69 3.99
CA THR A 190 20.17 0.26 4.33
C THR A 190 18.82 -0.41 4.07
N GLY A 191 17.70 0.22 4.46
CA GLY A 191 16.37 -0.31 4.25
C GLY A 191 16.01 -0.42 2.76
N ALA A 192 16.31 0.61 1.97
CA ALA A 192 16.07 0.57 0.53
C ALA A 192 16.98 -0.45 -0.19
N GLU A 193 18.27 -0.55 0.16
CA GLU A 193 19.15 -1.60 -0.39
C GLU A 193 18.62 -3.00 -0.04
N ALA A 194 18.22 -3.21 1.21
CA ALA A 194 17.65 -4.48 1.66
C ALA A 194 16.38 -4.84 0.91
N TRP A 195 15.48 -3.87 0.73
CA TRP A 195 14.23 -4.04 -0.01
C TRP A 195 14.47 -4.48 -1.46
N ILE A 196 15.36 -3.78 -2.17
CA ILE A 196 15.74 -4.10 -3.55
C ILE A 196 16.40 -5.48 -3.65
N LEU A 197 17.33 -5.81 -2.74
CA LEU A 197 18.01 -7.10 -2.72
C LEU A 197 17.05 -8.27 -2.47
N ALA A 198 16.05 -8.06 -1.63
CA ALA A 198 15.01 -9.07 -1.35
C ALA A 198 14.01 -9.22 -2.51
N GLY A 199 14.00 -8.31 -3.48
CA GLY A 199 13.09 -8.30 -4.63
C GLY A 199 11.83 -7.49 -4.42
N GLY A 200 11.82 -6.55 -3.47
CA GLY A 200 10.67 -5.73 -3.12
C GLY A 200 10.13 -4.91 -4.29
N ALA A 201 8.81 -4.88 -4.41
CA ALA A 201 8.10 -4.08 -5.41
C ALA A 201 7.85 -2.65 -4.91
N HIS A 202 7.52 -1.72 -5.83
CA HIS A 202 7.17 -0.35 -5.47
C HIS A 202 5.75 -0.22 -4.89
N HIS A 203 4.85 -1.16 -5.18
CA HIS A 203 3.58 -1.25 -4.47
C HIS A 203 3.74 -2.06 -3.19
N THR A 204 3.20 -1.54 -2.10
CA THR A 204 3.26 -2.15 -0.78
C THR A 204 1.89 -2.29 -0.14
N ALA A 205 1.69 -3.33 0.65
CA ALA A 205 0.60 -3.37 1.63
C ALA A 205 1.16 -2.87 2.96
N PHE A 206 0.53 -1.85 3.50
CA PHE A 206 0.97 -1.14 4.69
C PHE A 206 -0.08 -1.20 5.81
N THR A 207 0.37 -1.33 7.05
CA THR A 207 -0.50 -1.20 8.23
C THR A 207 0.24 -0.65 9.44
N TYR A 208 -0.48 0.12 10.27
CA TYR A 208 -0.04 0.51 11.62
C TYR A 208 -0.39 -0.54 12.68
N ASP A 209 -1.18 -1.55 12.34
CA ASP A 209 -1.94 -2.33 13.31
C ASP A 209 -1.41 -3.74 13.53
N LEU A 210 -0.42 -4.16 12.76
CA LEU A 210 0.28 -5.44 12.90
C LEU A 210 1.76 -5.22 13.15
N THR A 211 2.40 -6.23 13.73
CA THR A 211 3.86 -6.29 13.90
C THR A 211 4.49 -7.16 12.82
N ALA A 212 5.79 -6.98 12.60
CA ALA A 212 6.55 -7.84 11.69
C ALA A 212 6.49 -9.31 12.11
N GLU A 213 6.51 -9.60 13.42
CA GLU A 213 6.36 -10.96 13.97
C GLU A 213 5.02 -11.59 13.58
N GLN A 214 3.90 -10.88 13.74
CA GLN A 214 2.58 -11.40 13.36
C GLN A 214 2.49 -11.73 11.86
N MET A 215 3.09 -10.92 11.01
CA MET A 215 3.13 -11.20 9.57
C MET A 215 4.06 -12.37 9.24
N GLY A 216 5.17 -12.49 9.95
CA GLY A 216 6.07 -13.63 9.83
C GLY A 216 5.44 -14.95 10.28
N ASP A 217 4.70 -14.94 11.38
CA ASP A 217 3.94 -16.10 11.86
C ASP A 217 2.91 -16.56 10.81
N TRP A 218 2.18 -15.60 10.22
CA TRP A 218 1.28 -15.92 9.12
C TRP A 218 2.03 -16.54 7.94
N ALA A 219 3.16 -15.96 7.53
CA ALA A 219 3.97 -16.50 6.43
C ALA A 219 4.45 -17.93 6.74
N ALA A 220 4.91 -18.18 7.96
CA ALA A 220 5.33 -19.51 8.41
C ALA A 220 4.19 -20.53 8.35
N MET A 221 2.98 -20.17 8.82
CA MET A 221 1.80 -21.02 8.74
C MET A 221 1.41 -21.36 7.29
N MET A 222 1.67 -20.44 6.36
CA MET A 222 1.36 -20.61 4.93
C MET A 222 2.50 -21.25 4.13
N GLY A 223 3.65 -21.56 4.76
CA GLY A 223 4.83 -22.07 4.08
C GLY A 223 5.49 -21.05 3.13
N ILE A 224 5.33 -19.76 3.40
CA ILE A 224 5.90 -18.65 2.64
C ILE A 224 7.22 -18.24 3.26
N GLU A 225 8.24 -18.03 2.44
CA GLU A 225 9.52 -17.46 2.88
C GLU A 225 9.31 -16.04 3.42
N ALA A 226 9.74 -15.76 4.66
CA ALA A 226 9.71 -14.42 5.24
C ALA A 226 11.11 -13.79 5.29
N VAL A 227 11.20 -12.54 4.85
CA VAL A 227 12.42 -11.72 4.92
C VAL A 227 12.10 -10.47 5.73
N TYR A 228 12.83 -10.25 6.81
CA TYR A 228 12.65 -9.13 7.71
C TYR A 228 13.67 -8.03 7.42
N ILE A 229 13.20 -6.78 7.41
CA ILE A 229 14.02 -5.58 7.34
C ILE A 229 13.63 -4.72 8.55
N ASP A 230 14.54 -4.62 9.49
CA ASP A 230 14.32 -3.99 10.80
C ASP A 230 15.57 -3.23 11.26
N LYS A 231 15.53 -2.74 12.51
CA LYS A 231 16.61 -1.98 13.15
C LYS A 231 17.95 -2.74 13.23
N ASP A 232 17.92 -4.06 13.18
CA ASP A 232 19.10 -4.92 13.31
C ASP A 232 19.63 -5.41 11.95
N THR A 233 18.96 -5.04 10.85
CA THR A 233 19.30 -5.45 9.49
C THR A 233 20.68 -5.00 9.05
N LYS A 234 21.49 -5.96 8.63
CA LYS A 234 22.83 -5.75 8.03
C LYS A 234 22.86 -6.37 6.65
N ILE A 235 23.22 -5.60 5.65
CA ILE A 235 23.20 -6.03 4.23
C ILE A 235 24.01 -7.31 4.00
N ARG A 236 25.16 -7.47 4.70
CA ARG A 236 25.98 -8.69 4.57
C ARG A 236 25.25 -9.94 5.07
N ASP A 237 24.57 -9.83 6.19
CA ASP A 237 23.82 -10.96 6.77
C ASP A 237 22.57 -11.26 5.94
N LEU A 238 21.84 -10.23 5.53
CA LEU A 238 20.71 -10.36 4.62
C LEU A 238 21.10 -11.10 3.32
N LYS A 239 22.19 -10.71 2.66
CA LYS A 239 22.68 -11.40 1.44
C LYS A 239 22.93 -12.89 1.69
N ARG A 240 23.52 -13.25 2.83
CA ARG A 240 23.72 -14.66 3.21
C ARG A 240 22.38 -15.37 3.40
N ASP A 241 21.44 -14.73 4.10
CA ASP A 241 20.14 -15.34 4.44
C ASP A 241 19.27 -15.51 3.19
N LEU A 242 19.29 -14.56 2.25
CA LEU A 242 18.67 -14.71 0.95
C LEU A 242 19.25 -15.90 0.15
N MET A 243 20.58 -16.10 0.18
CA MET A 243 21.21 -17.25 -0.47
C MET A 243 20.83 -18.57 0.20
N LEU A 244 20.67 -18.61 1.52
CA LEU A 244 20.18 -19.77 2.25
C LEU A 244 18.71 -20.07 1.91
N GLY A 245 17.88 -19.04 1.77
CA GLY A 245 16.48 -19.16 1.32
C GLY A 245 16.35 -19.91 0.00
N GLU A 246 17.26 -19.69 -0.95
CA GLU A 246 17.28 -20.44 -2.23
C GLU A 246 17.52 -21.94 -2.05
N VAL A 247 18.07 -22.37 -0.92
CA VAL A 247 18.30 -23.79 -0.63
C VAL A 247 17.12 -24.40 0.15
N PHE A 248 16.57 -23.66 1.11
CA PHE A 248 15.51 -24.18 2.00
C PHE A 248 14.13 -24.20 1.37
N TYR A 249 13.82 -23.26 0.49
CA TYR A 249 12.50 -23.11 -0.14
C TYR A 249 12.49 -23.58 -1.61
N ARG A 250 13.08 -24.76 -1.85
CA ARG A 250 13.11 -25.39 -3.19
C ARG A 250 11.87 -26.21 -3.48
#